data_5445bba43a25ecfe1e6dbbc4ac77e75e
#
_entry.id   5445bba43a25ecfe1e6dbbc4ac77e75e
#
_cell.length_a   1.000
_cell.length_b   1.000
_cell.length_c   1.000
_cell.angle_alpha   90.00
_cell.angle_beta   90.00
_cell.angle_gamma   90.00
#
_symmetry.space_group_name_H-M   'P 1'
#
loop_
_entity.id
_entity.type
_entity.pdbx_description
1 polymer ?
#
loop_
_entity_poly.entity_id
_entity_poly.type
_entity_poly.pdbx_seq_one_letter_code
_entity_poly.pdbx_strand_id
1 'polypeptide(L)'
;MEERKPLVSVIVPVYNVYPYLRDCVQSVQAQSYQNWELLLVDDGSTDGSGELCDELAVEDGRIRVFHKPNGGQSDARNVGLQQTQGKYFYLLDSDDLIRSTAFDQFVERCEADGADAALTPLKMFSTEQPEGRTENPHQIPELLNREETMSRMLLHQGIGHGAGGVFFRREVWGDLQFPVGILYEDYAVMYRAIARCAKVEVFPEPMYDYRIHTGSTMKSGITEKNLVILDVGEDVTRFIAETVPVLKAEAEYLQLVTYLKTLKGILDGDFASYPEAQARICRFVQEHRALARRPWAKRADRIKVETLLINKRLFYAVYGLGEWKNKHTVEK
;
A
#
# COMPACT_ATOMS: atom_id res chain seq x y z
N MET A 1 36.43 6.00 13.53
CA MET A 1 35.97 5.38 12.26
C MET A 1 34.64 6.01 11.96
N GLU A 2 34.48 6.71 10.85
CA GLU A 2 33.15 7.14 10.41
C GLU A 2 32.29 5.89 10.24
N GLU A 3 31.19 5.81 10.96
CA GLU A 3 30.23 4.74 10.81
C GLU A 3 29.68 4.78 9.38
N ARG A 4 29.95 3.72 8.63
CA ARG A 4 29.55 3.66 7.22
C ARG A 4 28.02 3.70 7.16
N LYS A 5 27.46 4.78 6.61
CA LYS A 5 26.00 4.94 6.45
C LYS A 5 25.39 3.68 5.83
N PRO A 6 24.25 3.15 6.33
CA PRO A 6 23.63 1.93 5.78
C PRO A 6 23.26 2.06 4.30
N LEU A 7 23.41 1.00 3.51
CA LEU A 7 22.92 0.97 2.13
C LEU A 7 21.40 0.80 2.11
N VAL A 8 20.73 1.59 1.26
CA VAL A 8 19.29 1.48 0.96
C VAL A 8 19.12 0.91 -0.45
N SER A 9 18.40 -0.21 -0.59
CA SER A 9 18.03 -0.78 -1.89
C SER A 9 16.63 -0.29 -2.27
N VAL A 10 16.52 0.48 -3.35
CA VAL A 10 15.22 0.93 -3.89
C VAL A 10 14.77 -0.08 -4.94
N ILE A 11 13.56 -0.62 -4.80
CA ILE A 11 12.98 -1.60 -5.72
C ILE A 11 11.88 -0.93 -6.51
N VAL A 12 12.02 -0.93 -7.83
CA VAL A 12 11.05 -0.34 -8.77
C VAL A 12 10.62 -1.39 -9.77
N PRO A 13 9.41 -1.95 -9.64
CA PRO A 13 8.82 -2.79 -10.69
C PRO A 13 8.42 -1.92 -11.87
N VAL A 14 8.84 -2.32 -13.08
CA VAL A 14 8.61 -1.56 -14.32
C VAL A 14 7.78 -2.38 -15.28
N TYR A 15 6.65 -1.85 -15.75
CA TYR A 15 5.85 -2.46 -16.80
C TYR A 15 5.02 -1.41 -17.56
N ASN A 16 5.39 -1.10 -18.80
CA ASN A 16 4.69 -0.17 -19.68
C ASN A 16 4.41 1.20 -19.03
N VAL A 17 5.47 1.86 -18.54
CA VAL A 17 5.45 3.14 -17.81
C VAL A 17 6.43 4.17 -18.38
N TYR A 18 6.78 4.05 -19.66
CA TYR A 18 7.77 4.89 -20.32
C TYR A 18 7.62 6.40 -20.03
N PRO A 19 6.41 7.00 -20.03
CA PRO A 19 6.25 8.43 -19.79
C PRO A 19 6.62 8.91 -18.38
N TYR A 20 6.67 7.99 -17.40
CA TYR A 20 6.80 8.32 -15.98
C TYR A 20 8.13 7.85 -15.38
N LEU A 21 8.75 6.81 -15.97
CA LEU A 21 9.90 6.11 -15.40
C LEU A 21 11.09 7.04 -15.14
N ARG A 22 11.41 7.97 -16.06
CA ARG A 22 12.52 8.89 -15.89
C ARG A 22 12.32 9.83 -14.68
N ASP A 23 11.12 10.35 -14.48
CA ASP A 23 10.78 11.18 -13.32
C ASP A 23 10.94 10.39 -12.01
N CYS A 24 10.45 9.15 -11.98
CA CYS A 24 10.60 8.23 -10.85
C CYS A 24 12.08 8.05 -10.47
N VAL A 25 12.92 7.68 -11.44
CA VAL A 25 14.37 7.48 -11.23
C VAL A 25 15.06 8.77 -10.79
N GLN A 26 14.72 9.91 -11.41
CA GLN A 26 15.28 11.21 -11.00
C GLN A 26 14.92 11.57 -9.56
N SER A 27 13.75 11.18 -9.07
CA SER A 27 13.36 11.40 -7.67
C SER A 27 14.24 10.62 -6.68
N VAL A 28 14.75 9.45 -7.08
CA VAL A 28 15.72 8.66 -6.31
C VAL A 28 17.13 9.27 -6.42
N GLN A 29 17.53 9.69 -7.60
CA GLN A 29 18.83 10.35 -7.81
C GLN A 29 18.95 11.68 -7.05
N ALA A 30 17.83 12.38 -6.86
CA ALA A 30 17.74 13.63 -6.10
C ALA A 30 17.79 13.44 -4.57
N GLN A 31 17.88 12.22 -4.05
CA GLN A 31 17.98 11.99 -2.62
C GLN A 31 19.23 12.64 -2.02
N SER A 32 19.05 13.36 -0.91
CA SER A 32 20.16 13.91 -0.12
C SER A 32 21.06 12.80 0.47
N TYR A 33 20.44 11.67 0.80
CA TYR A 33 21.15 10.46 1.21
C TYR A 33 21.75 9.74 0.00
N GLN A 34 23.09 9.60 -0.05
CA GLN A 34 23.79 9.14 -1.25
C GLN A 34 24.11 7.64 -1.29
N ASN A 35 24.00 6.92 -0.14
CA ASN A 35 24.34 5.48 -0.09
C ASN A 35 23.12 4.61 -0.40
N TRP A 36 22.69 4.61 -1.66
CA TRP A 36 21.60 3.79 -2.18
C TRP A 36 21.99 3.04 -3.45
N GLU A 37 21.32 1.94 -3.74
CA GLU A 37 21.23 1.27 -5.03
C GLU A 37 19.79 1.29 -5.52
N LEU A 38 19.58 1.32 -6.84
CA LEU A 38 18.27 1.29 -7.48
C LEU A 38 18.15 0.02 -8.33
N LEU A 39 17.13 -0.78 -8.06
CA LEU A 39 16.83 -2.03 -8.74
C LEU A 39 15.61 -1.82 -9.63
N LEU A 40 15.82 -1.61 -10.94
CA LEU A 40 14.75 -1.55 -11.93
C LEU A 40 14.45 -2.97 -12.40
N VAL A 41 13.25 -3.46 -12.14
CA VAL A 41 12.83 -4.80 -12.54
C VAL A 41 11.81 -4.67 -13.66
N ASP A 42 12.27 -4.78 -14.90
CA ASP A 42 11.42 -4.74 -16.08
C ASP A 42 10.68 -6.07 -16.26
N ASP A 43 9.38 -6.01 -16.09
CA ASP A 43 8.44 -7.14 -16.15
C ASP A 43 7.96 -7.38 -17.60
N GLY A 44 8.86 -7.29 -18.58
CA GLY A 44 8.59 -7.56 -19.99
C GLY A 44 7.81 -6.43 -20.67
N SER A 45 8.24 -5.18 -20.47
CA SER A 45 7.64 -4.01 -21.11
C SER A 45 7.73 -4.07 -22.64
N THR A 46 6.78 -3.43 -23.33
CA THR A 46 6.69 -3.36 -24.80
C THR A 46 6.57 -1.93 -25.33
N ASP A 47 6.67 -0.93 -24.46
CA ASP A 47 6.47 0.49 -24.77
C ASP A 47 7.78 1.32 -24.81
N GLY A 48 8.96 0.65 -24.68
CA GLY A 48 10.25 1.28 -24.58
C GLY A 48 10.74 1.50 -23.13
N SER A 49 9.98 1.06 -22.12
CA SER A 49 10.39 1.18 -20.71
C SER A 49 11.63 0.34 -20.40
N GLY A 50 11.76 -0.85 -21.01
CA GLY A 50 12.92 -1.73 -20.82
C GLY A 50 14.20 -1.09 -21.32
N GLU A 51 14.19 -0.57 -22.55
CA GLU A 51 15.32 0.16 -23.15
C GLU A 51 15.68 1.41 -22.31
N LEU A 52 14.68 2.13 -21.81
CA LEU A 52 14.91 3.26 -20.92
C LEU A 52 15.57 2.86 -19.60
N CYS A 53 15.25 1.68 -19.05
CA CYS A 53 15.95 1.15 -17.87
C CYS A 53 17.45 0.99 -18.15
N ASP A 54 17.82 0.42 -19.31
CA ASP A 54 19.23 0.23 -19.69
C ASP A 54 19.95 1.56 -19.89
N GLU A 55 19.31 2.53 -20.53
CA GLU A 55 19.86 3.90 -20.67
C GLU A 55 20.17 4.52 -19.30
N LEU A 56 19.22 4.45 -18.36
CA LEU A 56 19.35 5.00 -17.01
C LEU A 56 20.48 4.31 -16.22
N ALA A 57 20.69 3.01 -16.41
CA ALA A 57 21.77 2.27 -15.76
C ALA A 57 23.15 2.65 -16.32
N VAL A 58 23.24 3.07 -17.60
CA VAL A 58 24.48 3.63 -18.17
C VAL A 58 24.77 5.03 -17.60
N GLU A 59 23.71 5.83 -17.33
CA GLU A 59 23.85 7.18 -16.78
C GLU A 59 24.31 7.18 -15.31
N ASP A 60 23.90 6.17 -14.50
CA ASP A 60 24.23 6.09 -13.05
C ASP A 60 24.58 4.66 -12.64
N GLY A 61 25.82 4.41 -12.30
CA GLY A 61 26.32 3.08 -11.91
C GLY A 61 25.72 2.51 -10.61
N ARG A 62 24.88 3.24 -9.88
CA ARG A 62 24.10 2.74 -8.74
C ARG A 62 22.80 2.06 -9.16
N ILE A 63 22.45 2.13 -10.46
CA ILE A 63 21.23 1.53 -11.04
C ILE A 63 21.59 0.15 -11.59
N ARG A 64 20.79 -0.84 -11.24
CA ARG A 64 20.87 -2.23 -11.73
C ARG A 64 19.55 -2.61 -12.37
N VAL A 65 19.61 -3.20 -13.56
CA VAL A 65 18.42 -3.59 -14.33
C VAL A 65 18.28 -5.11 -14.35
N PHE A 66 17.06 -5.58 -14.23
CA PHE A 66 16.68 -7.01 -14.32
C PHE A 66 15.49 -7.15 -15.25
N HIS A 67 15.72 -7.70 -16.45
CA HIS A 67 14.66 -8.01 -17.40
C HIS A 67 14.11 -9.41 -17.15
N LYS A 68 12.79 -9.56 -17.21
CA LYS A 68 12.11 -10.84 -17.06
C LYS A 68 10.85 -10.93 -17.92
N PRO A 69 10.37 -12.13 -18.26
CA PRO A 69 9.04 -12.29 -18.84
C PRO A 69 7.97 -11.75 -17.88
N ASN A 70 6.88 -11.19 -18.44
CA ASN A 70 5.80 -10.62 -17.63
C ASN A 70 5.21 -11.67 -16.67
N GLY A 71 5.25 -11.35 -15.38
CA GLY A 71 4.70 -12.15 -14.28
C GLY A 71 3.85 -11.33 -13.31
N GLY A 72 3.72 -10.02 -13.59
CA GLY A 72 2.98 -9.06 -12.77
C GLY A 72 3.81 -8.41 -11.66
N GLN A 73 3.25 -7.36 -11.08
CA GLN A 73 3.93 -6.49 -10.11
C GLN A 73 4.50 -7.24 -8.89
N SER A 74 3.75 -8.21 -8.36
CA SER A 74 4.21 -9.07 -7.26
C SER A 74 5.49 -9.82 -7.60
N ASP A 75 5.54 -10.41 -8.79
CA ASP A 75 6.70 -11.17 -9.24
C ASP A 75 7.92 -10.27 -9.46
N ALA A 76 7.72 -9.10 -10.07
CA ALA A 76 8.78 -8.11 -10.22
C ALA A 76 9.31 -7.59 -8.86
N ARG A 77 8.43 -7.29 -7.89
CA ARG A 77 8.83 -6.93 -6.52
C ARG A 77 9.63 -8.05 -5.84
N ASN A 78 9.20 -9.31 -6.00
CA ASN A 78 9.90 -10.47 -5.43
C ASN A 78 11.31 -10.65 -6.03
N VAL A 79 11.47 -10.47 -7.34
CA VAL A 79 12.80 -10.46 -7.98
C VAL A 79 13.66 -9.35 -7.40
N GLY A 80 13.13 -8.12 -7.28
CA GLY A 80 13.84 -7.00 -6.67
C GLY A 80 14.28 -7.29 -5.25
N LEU A 81 13.39 -7.84 -4.40
CA LEU A 81 13.68 -8.22 -3.01
C LEU A 81 14.84 -9.22 -2.90
N GLN A 82 14.91 -10.21 -3.80
CA GLN A 82 16.00 -11.20 -3.84
C GLN A 82 17.35 -10.58 -4.22
N GLN A 83 17.36 -9.45 -4.93
CA GLN A 83 18.56 -8.77 -5.42
C GLN A 83 19.06 -7.66 -4.49
N THR A 84 18.33 -7.33 -3.42
CA THR A 84 18.70 -6.29 -2.46
C THR A 84 20.01 -6.60 -1.73
N GLN A 85 20.90 -5.61 -1.60
CA GLN A 85 22.15 -5.70 -0.84
C GLN A 85 22.12 -4.79 0.40
N GLY A 86 21.20 -3.85 0.44
CA GLY A 86 21.06 -2.87 1.51
C GLY A 86 20.65 -3.47 2.86
N LYS A 87 20.98 -2.76 3.94
CA LYS A 87 20.43 -3.00 5.28
C LYS A 87 18.93 -2.74 5.30
N TYR A 88 18.51 -1.74 4.53
CA TYR A 88 17.13 -1.35 4.31
C TYR A 88 16.76 -1.48 2.84
N PHE A 89 15.48 -1.68 2.58
CA PHE A 89 14.94 -1.51 1.23
C PHE A 89 13.72 -0.57 1.25
N TYR A 90 13.43 -0.01 0.08
CA TYR A 90 12.30 0.87 -0.18
C TYR A 90 11.54 0.39 -1.42
N LEU A 91 10.22 0.30 -1.34
CA LEU A 91 9.36 -0.04 -2.49
C LEU A 91 8.82 1.24 -3.11
N LEU A 92 9.09 1.45 -4.38
CA LEU A 92 8.64 2.61 -5.15
C LEU A 92 8.00 2.14 -6.45
N ASP A 93 6.76 2.54 -6.70
CA ASP A 93 6.10 2.25 -7.96
C ASP A 93 6.64 3.17 -9.07
N SER A 94 6.78 2.64 -10.29
CA SER A 94 7.54 3.27 -11.38
C SER A 94 6.89 4.52 -12.00
N ASP A 95 5.66 4.82 -11.63
CA ASP A 95 4.92 6.04 -12.00
C ASP A 95 4.85 7.09 -10.89
N ASP A 96 5.39 6.77 -9.71
CA ASP A 96 5.35 7.60 -8.51
C ASP A 96 6.70 8.28 -8.20
N LEU A 97 6.72 9.15 -7.18
CA LEU A 97 7.90 9.91 -6.80
C LEU A 97 8.16 9.83 -5.29
N ILE A 98 9.44 9.90 -4.92
CA ILE A 98 9.87 10.02 -3.53
C ILE A 98 10.46 11.42 -3.27
N ARG A 99 10.23 12.00 -2.08
CA ARG A 99 10.79 13.30 -1.70
C ARG A 99 12.29 13.21 -1.41
N SER A 100 13.03 14.25 -1.76
CA SER A 100 14.49 14.26 -1.79
C SER A 100 15.17 14.03 -0.43
N THR A 101 14.50 14.29 0.69
CA THR A 101 15.01 14.11 2.05
C THR A 101 14.54 12.82 2.73
N ALA A 102 13.82 11.96 2.03
CA ALA A 102 13.15 10.80 2.62
C ALA A 102 14.13 9.80 3.23
N PHE A 103 15.16 9.40 2.48
CA PHE A 103 16.09 8.38 2.97
C PHE A 103 16.95 8.86 4.14
N ASP A 104 17.37 10.14 4.16
CA ASP A 104 18.09 10.68 5.32
C ASP A 104 17.24 10.54 6.59
N GLN A 105 15.96 10.95 6.53
CA GLN A 105 15.07 10.90 7.68
C GLN A 105 14.72 9.47 8.09
N PHE A 106 14.43 8.57 7.14
CA PHE A 106 14.11 7.18 7.45
C PHE A 106 15.29 6.46 8.08
N VAL A 107 16.50 6.60 7.51
CA VAL A 107 17.70 5.96 8.04
C VAL A 107 18.05 6.54 9.41
N GLU A 108 18.06 7.88 9.56
CA GLU A 108 18.38 8.53 10.84
C GLU A 108 17.48 7.99 11.96
N ARG A 109 16.16 7.95 11.74
CA ARG A 109 15.21 7.52 12.76
C ARG A 109 15.28 6.02 13.04
N CYS A 110 15.32 5.20 11.99
CA CYS A 110 15.43 3.75 12.19
C CYS A 110 16.73 3.34 12.89
N GLU A 111 17.87 4.05 12.66
CA GLU A 111 19.11 3.77 13.37
C GLU A 111 19.07 4.29 14.81
N ALA A 112 18.54 5.49 15.05
CA ALA A 112 18.49 6.10 16.37
C ALA A 112 17.57 5.34 17.34
N ASP A 113 16.38 4.92 16.88
CA ASP A 113 15.33 4.34 17.72
C ASP A 113 15.28 2.80 17.64
N GLY A 114 16.11 2.22 16.75
CA GLY A 114 16.14 0.77 16.49
C GLY A 114 14.84 0.30 15.85
N ALA A 115 14.22 1.12 15.01
CA ALA A 115 12.99 0.75 14.32
C ALA A 115 13.27 -0.19 13.14
N ASP A 116 12.29 -1.03 12.85
CA ASP A 116 12.36 -2.06 11.81
C ASP A 116 11.77 -1.58 10.49
N ALA A 117 10.92 -0.57 10.55
CA ALA A 117 10.29 0.04 9.39
C ALA A 117 10.01 1.52 9.62
N ALA A 118 9.87 2.28 8.51
CA ALA A 118 9.33 3.62 8.50
C ALA A 118 8.17 3.68 7.51
N LEU A 119 7.05 4.24 7.94
CA LEU A 119 5.83 4.41 7.17
C LEU A 119 5.52 5.90 7.02
N THR A 120 4.98 6.29 5.88
CA THR A 120 4.62 7.66 5.57
C THR A 120 3.25 7.71 4.91
N PRO A 121 2.45 8.76 5.13
CA PRO A 121 1.30 9.01 4.29
C PRO A 121 1.74 9.20 2.84
N LEU A 122 0.83 8.98 1.92
CA LEU A 122 1.03 9.33 0.52
C LEU A 122 0.31 10.64 0.18
N LYS A 123 0.85 11.38 -0.80
CA LYS A 123 0.21 12.57 -1.37
C LYS A 123 -0.15 12.30 -2.82
N MET A 124 -1.43 12.40 -3.14
CA MET A 124 -1.89 12.27 -4.52
C MET A 124 -1.58 13.54 -5.33
N PHE A 125 -1.17 13.35 -6.59
CA PHE A 125 -1.00 14.43 -7.55
C PHE A 125 -1.42 14.01 -8.96
N SER A 126 -1.85 14.96 -9.80
CA SER A 126 -2.38 14.69 -11.15
C SER A 126 -1.65 15.44 -12.27
N THR A 127 -0.59 16.17 -11.94
CA THR A 127 0.23 16.94 -12.90
C THR A 127 1.57 16.27 -13.15
N GLU A 128 2.31 16.70 -14.18
CA GLU A 128 3.63 16.15 -14.51
C GLU A 128 4.64 16.27 -13.36
N GLN A 129 4.55 17.35 -12.58
CA GLN A 129 5.28 17.46 -11.30
C GLN A 129 4.40 18.14 -10.25
N PRO A 130 4.44 17.69 -8.98
CA PRO A 130 3.69 18.35 -7.91
C PRO A 130 4.29 19.72 -7.61
N GLU A 131 3.50 20.77 -7.89
CA GLU A 131 3.89 22.16 -7.58
C GLU A 131 3.89 22.42 -6.06
N GLY A 132 4.77 23.32 -5.60
CA GLY A 132 4.74 23.90 -4.25
C GLY A 132 5.16 22.92 -3.14
N ARG A 133 6.13 22.06 -3.38
CA ARG A 133 6.71 21.20 -2.35
C ARG A 133 7.54 22.00 -1.35
N THR A 134 6.96 22.33 -0.21
CA THR A 134 7.77 22.59 0.97
C THR A 134 8.12 21.26 1.61
N GLU A 135 9.38 20.85 1.50
CA GLU A 135 9.88 19.70 2.24
C GLU A 135 10.18 20.13 3.66
N ASN A 136 9.64 19.41 4.64
CA ASN A 136 10.08 19.53 6.01
C ASN A 136 11.25 18.55 6.24
N PRO A 137 12.49 19.03 6.26
CA PRO A 137 13.67 18.15 6.39
C PRO A 137 13.82 17.56 7.80
N HIS A 138 13.02 17.99 8.77
CA HIS A 138 13.12 17.58 10.16
C HIS A 138 11.76 17.20 10.73
N GLN A 139 11.15 16.16 10.17
CA GLN A 139 9.92 15.61 10.74
C GLN A 139 10.24 14.84 12.03
N ILE A 140 9.34 14.91 12.99
CA ILE A 140 9.39 14.09 14.20
C ILE A 140 8.31 13.00 14.03
N PRO A 141 8.72 11.78 13.67
CA PRO A 141 7.79 10.65 13.54
C PRO A 141 7.33 10.17 14.92
N GLU A 142 6.26 9.41 14.93
CA GLU A 142 5.77 8.69 16.09
C GLU A 142 6.32 7.27 16.08
N LEU A 143 7.03 6.88 17.13
CA LEU A 143 7.54 5.51 17.30
C LEU A 143 6.45 4.64 17.92
N LEU A 144 5.95 3.67 17.13
CA LEU A 144 4.91 2.74 17.54
C LEU A 144 5.45 1.33 17.72
N ASN A 145 4.85 0.57 18.62
CA ASN A 145 5.06 -0.86 18.65
C ASN A 145 4.20 -1.57 17.60
N ARG A 146 4.41 -2.88 17.44
CA ARG A 146 3.70 -3.74 16.47
C ARG A 146 2.19 -3.66 16.58
N GLU A 147 1.66 -3.81 17.81
CA GLU A 147 0.22 -3.84 18.06
C GLU A 147 -0.44 -2.49 17.75
N GLU A 148 0.19 -1.39 18.14
CA GLU A 148 -0.28 -0.03 17.83
C GLU A 148 -0.27 0.24 16.33
N THR A 149 0.81 -0.12 15.63
CA THR A 149 0.92 0.03 14.18
C THR A 149 -0.17 -0.77 13.46
N MET A 150 -0.32 -2.06 13.80
CA MET A 150 -1.33 -2.92 13.20
C MET A 150 -2.75 -2.44 13.50
N SER A 151 -3.05 -1.99 14.72
CA SER A 151 -4.36 -1.45 15.07
C SER A 151 -4.70 -0.22 14.20
N ARG A 152 -3.76 0.71 14.03
CA ARG A 152 -3.96 1.88 13.16
C ARG A 152 -4.16 1.50 11.69
N MET A 153 -3.42 0.51 11.19
CA MET A 153 -3.63 -0.02 9.82
C MET A 153 -5.02 -0.63 9.67
N LEU A 154 -5.45 -1.48 10.61
CA LEU A 154 -6.75 -2.15 10.60
C LEU A 154 -7.93 -1.16 10.67
N LEU A 155 -7.74 -0.06 11.39
CA LEU A 155 -8.77 0.96 11.58
C LEU A 155 -8.65 2.14 10.59
N HIS A 156 -7.70 2.09 9.65
CA HIS A 156 -7.38 3.20 8.71
C HIS A 156 -7.16 4.54 9.43
N GLN A 157 -6.33 4.52 10.48
CA GLN A 157 -5.98 5.69 11.28
C GLN A 157 -4.60 6.24 10.86
N GLY A 158 -4.53 6.82 9.66
CA GLY A 158 -3.32 7.46 9.13
C GLY A 158 -2.28 6.50 8.55
N ILE A 159 -2.43 5.19 8.70
CA ILE A 159 -1.54 4.17 8.15
C ILE A 159 -2.34 3.32 7.14
N GLY A 160 -1.82 3.23 5.91
CA GLY A 160 -2.35 2.37 4.86
C GLY A 160 -1.73 0.97 4.88
N HIS A 161 -2.23 0.10 4.01
CA HIS A 161 -1.68 -1.25 3.77
C HIS A 161 -1.07 -1.39 2.37
N GLY A 162 -0.88 -0.29 1.65
CA GLY A 162 -0.18 -0.29 0.36
C GLY A 162 1.32 -0.58 0.54
N ALA A 163 1.93 -1.21 -0.44
CA ALA A 163 3.37 -1.51 -0.43
C ALA A 163 4.22 -0.33 -0.94
N GLY A 164 3.65 0.56 -1.76
CA GLY A 164 4.34 1.75 -2.23
C GLY A 164 4.65 2.71 -1.08
N GLY A 165 5.90 3.20 -1.02
CA GLY A 165 6.34 4.14 0.01
C GLY A 165 6.74 3.52 1.34
N VAL A 166 6.90 2.19 1.41
CA VAL A 166 7.34 1.52 2.64
C VAL A 166 8.86 1.36 2.68
N PHE A 167 9.44 1.67 3.85
CA PHE A 167 10.87 1.51 4.15
C PHE A 167 11.02 0.44 5.22
N PHE A 168 11.76 -0.63 4.93
CA PHE A 168 11.90 -1.77 5.82
C PHE A 168 13.36 -2.18 6.03
N ARG A 169 13.68 -2.61 7.24
CA ARG A 169 14.89 -3.37 7.52
C ARG A 169 14.78 -4.74 6.83
N ARG A 170 15.72 -5.03 5.91
CA ARG A 170 15.69 -6.25 5.08
C ARG A 170 15.64 -7.53 5.90
N GLU A 171 16.36 -7.58 7.01
CA GLU A 171 16.40 -8.74 7.89
C GLU A 171 15.02 -9.07 8.50
N VAL A 172 14.23 -8.04 8.84
CA VAL A 172 12.88 -8.20 9.40
C VAL A 172 11.88 -8.69 8.34
N TRP A 173 12.01 -8.21 7.11
CA TRP A 173 11.21 -8.73 6.01
C TRP A 173 11.47 -10.22 5.77
N GLY A 174 12.77 -10.63 5.80
CA GLY A 174 13.20 -12.03 5.71
C GLY A 174 12.77 -12.71 4.41
N ASP A 175 11.99 -13.77 4.53
CA ASP A 175 11.52 -14.63 3.45
C ASP A 175 10.12 -14.28 2.90
N LEU A 176 9.53 -13.18 3.35
CA LEU A 176 8.23 -12.75 2.84
C LEU A 176 8.29 -12.49 1.34
N GLN A 177 7.25 -12.93 0.66
CA GLN A 177 7.05 -12.70 -0.77
C GLN A 177 5.65 -12.16 -1.02
N PHE A 178 5.53 -11.30 -2.03
CA PHE A 178 4.24 -10.91 -2.57
C PHE A 178 3.61 -12.09 -3.30
N PRO A 179 2.35 -12.42 -3.05
CA PRO A 179 1.66 -13.49 -3.76
C PRO A 179 1.50 -13.12 -5.24
N VAL A 180 1.96 -14.01 -6.12
CA VAL A 180 1.92 -13.82 -7.57
C VAL A 180 0.55 -14.18 -8.12
N GLY A 181 0.04 -13.39 -9.08
CA GLY A 181 -1.17 -13.70 -9.84
C GLY A 181 -2.49 -13.39 -9.13
N ILE A 182 -2.46 -12.74 -7.96
CA ILE A 182 -3.67 -12.25 -7.28
C ILE A 182 -3.70 -10.72 -7.21
N LEU A 183 -4.89 -10.16 -7.14
CA LEU A 183 -5.09 -8.76 -6.80
C LEU A 183 -5.06 -8.58 -5.27
N TYR A 184 -4.75 -7.36 -4.81
CA TYR A 184 -4.65 -7.01 -3.38
C TYR A 184 -3.50 -7.73 -2.65
N GLU A 185 -2.41 -7.95 -3.37
CA GLU A 185 -1.18 -8.55 -2.88
C GLU A 185 -0.59 -7.76 -1.70
N ASP A 186 -0.70 -6.43 -1.75
CA ASP A 186 -0.28 -5.53 -0.67
C ASP A 186 -1.03 -5.85 0.63
N TYR A 187 -2.35 -5.96 0.53
CA TYR A 187 -3.20 -6.30 1.67
C TYR A 187 -2.83 -7.68 2.25
N ALA A 188 -2.49 -8.64 1.40
CA ALA A 188 -2.09 -9.97 1.84
C ALA A 188 -0.75 -9.97 2.60
N VAL A 189 0.20 -9.10 2.24
CA VAL A 189 1.60 -9.15 2.72
C VAL A 189 1.89 -8.15 3.82
N MET A 190 1.39 -6.91 3.73
CA MET A 190 1.82 -5.84 4.63
C MET A 190 1.54 -6.12 6.10
N TYR A 191 0.42 -6.78 6.44
CA TYR A 191 0.14 -7.18 7.83
C TYR A 191 1.14 -8.22 8.35
N ARG A 192 1.61 -9.12 7.48
CA ARG A 192 2.65 -10.11 7.82
C ARG A 192 4.01 -9.43 8.04
N ALA A 193 4.33 -8.43 7.23
CA ALA A 193 5.54 -7.64 7.39
C ALA A 193 5.55 -6.86 8.72
N ILE A 194 4.48 -6.13 9.01
CA ILE A 194 4.36 -5.38 10.27
C ILE A 194 4.32 -6.30 11.49
N ALA A 195 3.73 -7.51 11.37
CA ALA A 195 3.73 -8.49 12.46
C ALA A 195 5.15 -8.96 12.86
N ARG A 196 6.14 -8.81 11.99
CA ARG A 196 7.56 -9.11 12.26
C ARG A 196 8.32 -7.94 12.89
N CYS A 197 7.79 -6.72 12.81
CA CYS A 197 8.41 -5.54 13.38
C CYS A 197 8.23 -5.51 14.90
N ALA A 198 9.26 -5.07 15.62
CA ALA A 198 9.15 -4.69 17.04
C ALA A 198 8.73 -3.23 17.17
N LYS A 199 9.30 -2.36 16.32
CA LYS A 199 9.08 -0.91 16.33
C LYS A 199 8.96 -0.37 14.91
N VAL A 200 8.08 0.61 14.73
CA VAL A 200 7.80 1.26 13.43
C VAL A 200 7.76 2.77 13.62
N GLU A 201 8.51 3.50 12.81
CA GLU A 201 8.43 4.96 12.71
C GLU A 201 7.27 5.35 11.79
N VAL A 202 6.38 6.21 12.26
CA VAL A 202 5.26 6.71 11.48
C VAL A 202 5.40 8.21 11.28
N PHE A 203 5.74 8.61 10.07
CA PHE A 203 5.95 10.01 9.71
C PHE A 203 4.62 10.74 9.55
N PRO A 204 4.50 11.99 10.04
CA PRO A 204 3.25 12.75 9.98
C PRO A 204 2.95 13.33 8.60
N GLU A 205 3.98 13.62 7.80
CA GLU A 205 3.84 14.23 6.48
C GLU A 205 4.23 13.27 5.36
N PRO A 206 3.63 13.40 4.18
CA PRO A 206 3.92 12.53 3.05
C PRO A 206 5.37 12.66 2.57
N MET A 207 6.04 11.54 2.40
CA MET A 207 7.34 11.39 1.72
C MET A 207 7.20 10.68 0.38
N TYR A 208 6.02 10.22 0.04
CA TYR A 208 5.65 9.51 -1.17
C TYR A 208 4.56 10.29 -1.92
N ASP A 209 4.81 10.61 -3.19
CA ASP A 209 3.86 11.29 -4.04
C ASP A 209 3.29 10.30 -5.08
N TYR A 210 2.03 9.95 -4.89
CA TYR A 210 1.28 9.00 -5.71
C TYR A 210 0.67 9.70 -6.93
N ARG A 211 1.05 9.27 -8.14
CA ARG A 211 0.57 9.86 -9.40
C ARG A 211 -0.78 9.29 -9.81
N ILE A 212 -1.74 10.17 -10.10
CA ILE A 212 -3.03 9.79 -10.67
C ILE A 212 -3.01 10.06 -12.17
N HIS A 213 -3.14 9.01 -12.98
CA HIS A 213 -3.25 9.12 -14.44
C HIS A 213 -4.33 8.17 -14.99
N THR A 214 -4.60 8.24 -16.31
CA THR A 214 -5.69 7.49 -16.94
C THR A 214 -5.51 5.97 -16.93
N GLY A 215 -4.27 5.48 -16.80
CA GLY A 215 -3.89 4.07 -16.71
C GLY A 215 -3.88 3.47 -15.31
N SER A 216 -4.16 4.27 -14.26
CA SER A 216 -4.13 3.79 -12.87
C SER A 216 -5.17 2.67 -12.64
N THR A 217 -4.73 1.59 -12.00
CA THR A 217 -5.49 0.33 -11.80
C THR A 217 -6.79 0.50 -10.99
N MET A 218 -6.94 1.59 -10.25
CA MET A 218 -8.05 1.85 -9.31
C MET A 218 -9.41 2.18 -9.96
N LYS A 219 -9.53 2.27 -11.30
CA LYS A 219 -10.74 2.79 -12.00
C LYS A 219 -11.68 1.73 -12.59
N SER A 220 -11.38 0.44 -12.53
CA SER A 220 -12.25 -0.60 -13.07
C SER A 220 -13.33 -1.01 -12.06
N GLY A 221 -14.56 -1.21 -12.54
CA GLY A 221 -15.64 -1.80 -11.72
C GLY A 221 -15.28 -3.20 -11.20
N ILE A 222 -16.11 -3.74 -10.29
CA ILE A 222 -15.90 -5.09 -9.74
C ILE A 222 -16.04 -6.14 -10.83
N THR A 223 -15.03 -6.95 -11.00
CA THR A 223 -14.99 -8.15 -11.85
C THR A 223 -14.82 -9.40 -10.99
N GLU A 224 -14.95 -10.57 -11.57
CA GLU A 224 -14.71 -11.83 -10.85
C GLU A 224 -13.31 -11.89 -10.20
N LYS A 225 -12.29 -11.35 -10.89
CA LYS A 225 -10.92 -11.26 -10.33
C LYS A 225 -10.84 -10.43 -9.05
N ASN A 226 -11.70 -9.42 -8.90
CA ASN A 226 -11.72 -8.59 -7.70
C ASN A 226 -12.33 -9.32 -6.50
N LEU A 227 -13.10 -10.40 -6.70
CA LEU A 227 -13.71 -11.15 -5.61
C LEU A 227 -12.68 -11.90 -4.75
N VAL A 228 -11.46 -12.08 -5.22
CA VAL A 228 -10.34 -12.60 -4.42
C VAL A 228 -10.10 -11.81 -3.14
N ILE A 229 -10.54 -10.54 -3.07
CA ILE A 229 -10.49 -9.73 -1.84
C ILE A 229 -11.22 -10.37 -0.66
N LEU A 230 -12.25 -11.18 -0.93
CA LEU A 230 -12.99 -11.89 0.12
C LEU A 230 -12.11 -12.97 0.77
N ASP A 231 -11.31 -13.69 -0.03
CA ASP A 231 -10.40 -14.72 0.46
C ASP A 231 -9.17 -14.12 1.13
N VAL A 232 -8.61 -13.06 0.54
CA VAL A 232 -7.50 -12.30 1.13
C VAL A 232 -7.91 -11.72 2.49
N GLY A 233 -9.11 -11.14 2.59
CA GLY A 233 -9.64 -10.60 3.84
C GLY A 233 -9.78 -11.66 4.94
N GLU A 234 -10.29 -12.86 4.61
CA GLU A 234 -10.37 -13.98 5.56
C GLU A 234 -9.00 -14.48 5.99
N ASP A 235 -8.06 -14.59 5.04
CA ASP A 235 -6.70 -15.03 5.32
C ASP A 235 -5.95 -14.05 6.24
N VAL A 236 -6.06 -12.75 5.99
CA VAL A 236 -5.49 -11.70 6.85
C VAL A 236 -6.13 -11.72 8.24
N THR A 237 -7.45 -11.83 8.33
CA THR A 237 -8.18 -11.89 9.61
C THR A 237 -7.76 -13.11 10.44
N ARG A 238 -7.65 -14.28 9.80
CA ARG A 238 -7.18 -15.51 10.45
C ARG A 238 -5.74 -15.35 10.93
N PHE A 239 -4.84 -14.87 10.08
CA PHE A 239 -3.44 -14.63 10.43
C PHE A 239 -3.30 -13.71 11.65
N ILE A 240 -4.04 -12.60 11.69
CA ILE A 240 -4.00 -11.66 12.82
C ILE A 240 -4.58 -12.30 14.09
N ALA A 241 -5.70 -13.04 13.98
CA ALA A 241 -6.30 -13.73 15.12
C ALA A 241 -5.35 -14.77 15.75
N GLU A 242 -4.49 -15.40 14.96
CA GLU A 242 -3.50 -16.37 15.40
C GLU A 242 -2.22 -15.72 15.95
N THR A 243 -1.76 -14.64 15.29
CA THR A 243 -0.44 -14.03 15.58
C THR A 243 -0.53 -12.89 16.61
N VAL A 244 -1.60 -12.09 16.56
CA VAL A 244 -1.84 -10.93 17.44
C VAL A 244 -3.30 -10.96 17.92
N PRO A 245 -3.70 -11.94 18.77
CA PRO A 245 -5.11 -12.20 19.13
C PRO A 245 -5.85 -10.99 19.72
N VAL A 246 -5.14 -10.07 20.35
CA VAL A 246 -5.71 -8.84 20.92
C VAL A 246 -6.35 -7.96 19.85
N LEU A 247 -5.91 -8.04 18.59
CA LEU A 247 -6.41 -7.25 17.45
C LEU A 247 -7.45 -8.01 16.58
N LYS A 248 -7.92 -9.17 17.04
CA LYS A 248 -8.90 -9.97 16.28
C LYS A 248 -10.15 -9.16 15.91
N ALA A 249 -10.68 -8.37 16.83
CA ALA A 249 -11.90 -7.61 16.60
C ALA A 249 -11.71 -6.48 15.58
N GLU A 250 -10.54 -5.84 15.55
CA GLU A 250 -10.17 -4.84 14.56
C GLU A 250 -9.97 -5.47 13.17
N ALA A 251 -9.37 -6.66 13.10
CA ALA A 251 -9.21 -7.41 11.84
C ALA A 251 -10.56 -7.83 11.25
N GLU A 252 -11.44 -8.38 12.07
CA GLU A 252 -12.82 -8.72 11.66
C GLU A 252 -13.62 -7.47 11.24
N TYR A 253 -13.38 -6.31 11.86
CA TYR A 253 -14.01 -5.06 11.45
C TYR A 253 -13.47 -4.56 10.10
N LEU A 254 -12.16 -4.63 9.84
CA LEU A 254 -11.61 -4.31 8.53
C LEU A 254 -12.22 -5.21 7.45
N GLN A 255 -12.32 -6.51 7.71
CA GLN A 255 -12.98 -7.46 6.80
C GLN A 255 -14.45 -7.07 6.56
N LEU A 256 -15.19 -6.69 7.60
CA LEU A 256 -16.57 -6.21 7.50
C LEU A 256 -16.65 -4.98 6.58
N VAL A 257 -15.81 -3.98 6.79
CA VAL A 257 -15.77 -2.75 5.97
C VAL A 257 -15.41 -3.05 4.52
N THR A 258 -14.42 -3.92 4.31
CA THR A 258 -14.01 -4.40 2.98
C THR A 258 -15.16 -5.12 2.28
N TYR A 259 -15.89 -5.98 2.98
CA TYR A 259 -17.03 -6.69 2.46
C TYR A 259 -18.19 -5.75 2.08
N LEU A 260 -18.47 -4.73 2.89
CA LEU A 260 -19.47 -3.71 2.55
C LEU A 260 -19.08 -2.92 1.28
N LYS A 261 -17.80 -2.60 1.13
CA LYS A 261 -17.27 -1.90 -0.07
C LYS A 261 -17.38 -2.80 -1.31
N THR A 262 -17.01 -4.07 -1.18
CA THR A 262 -17.10 -5.05 -2.28
C THR A 262 -18.56 -5.27 -2.69
N LEU A 263 -19.48 -5.42 -1.73
CA LEU A 263 -20.92 -5.53 -2.02
C LEU A 263 -21.42 -4.31 -2.78
N LYS A 264 -21.05 -3.09 -2.36
CA LYS A 264 -21.42 -1.86 -3.07
C LYS A 264 -20.93 -1.90 -4.52
N GLY A 265 -19.66 -2.27 -4.74
CA GLY A 265 -19.10 -2.38 -6.09
C GLY A 265 -19.81 -3.44 -6.97
N ILE A 266 -20.23 -4.57 -6.39
CA ILE A 266 -21.05 -5.56 -7.09
C ILE A 266 -22.39 -4.94 -7.51
N LEU A 267 -23.06 -4.26 -6.59
CA LEU A 267 -24.38 -3.66 -6.83
C LEU A 267 -24.32 -2.46 -7.79
N ASP A 268 -23.17 -1.81 -7.95
CA ASP A 268 -22.97 -0.77 -8.97
C ASP A 268 -23.05 -1.30 -10.40
N GLY A 269 -22.64 -2.56 -10.60
CA GLY A 269 -22.77 -3.24 -11.88
C GLY A 269 -24.19 -3.79 -12.12
N ASP A 270 -24.57 -4.80 -11.35
CA ASP A 270 -25.90 -5.45 -11.40
C ASP A 270 -26.21 -6.13 -10.08
N PHE A 271 -27.44 -5.92 -9.58
CA PHE A 271 -27.94 -6.54 -8.34
C PHE A 271 -28.02 -8.07 -8.38
N ALA A 272 -28.07 -8.67 -9.56
CA ALA A 272 -28.10 -10.11 -9.75
C ALA A 272 -26.71 -10.76 -9.86
N SER A 273 -25.67 -9.95 -10.08
CA SER A 273 -24.31 -10.46 -10.26
C SER A 273 -23.75 -11.08 -8.99
N TYR A 274 -22.96 -12.15 -9.15
CA TYR A 274 -22.19 -12.80 -8.07
C TYR A 274 -23.04 -13.20 -6.83
N PRO A 275 -24.14 -13.98 -6.97
CA PRO A 275 -25.06 -14.26 -5.87
C PRO A 275 -24.38 -14.97 -4.68
N GLU A 276 -23.41 -15.83 -4.92
CA GLU A 276 -22.65 -16.54 -3.88
C GLU A 276 -21.78 -15.58 -3.06
N ALA A 277 -21.06 -14.68 -3.74
CA ALA A 277 -20.26 -13.65 -3.07
C ALA A 277 -21.16 -12.72 -2.24
N GLN A 278 -22.28 -12.29 -2.79
CA GLN A 278 -23.26 -11.49 -2.06
C GLN A 278 -23.80 -12.23 -0.82
N ALA A 279 -24.11 -13.53 -0.92
CA ALA A 279 -24.58 -14.33 0.19
C ALA A 279 -23.51 -14.48 1.29
N ARG A 280 -22.24 -14.74 0.90
CA ARG A 280 -21.08 -14.80 1.79
C ARG A 280 -20.91 -13.48 2.57
N ILE A 281 -20.94 -12.36 1.87
CA ILE A 281 -20.84 -11.03 2.47
C ILE A 281 -21.98 -10.78 3.45
N CYS A 282 -23.23 -10.99 3.04
CA CYS A 282 -24.39 -10.74 3.89
C CYS A 282 -24.37 -11.60 5.17
N ARG A 283 -23.98 -12.87 5.07
CA ARG A 283 -23.82 -13.76 6.22
C ARG A 283 -22.78 -13.24 7.19
N PHE A 284 -21.59 -12.92 6.70
CA PHE A 284 -20.52 -12.37 7.53
C PHE A 284 -20.93 -11.09 8.24
N VAL A 285 -21.56 -10.14 7.52
CA VAL A 285 -22.05 -8.88 8.11
C VAL A 285 -23.09 -9.13 9.20
N GLN A 286 -24.00 -10.09 9.01
CA GLN A 286 -25.01 -10.44 10.00
C GLN A 286 -24.38 -11.01 11.28
N GLU A 287 -23.41 -11.91 11.13
CA GLU A 287 -22.70 -12.55 12.25
C GLU A 287 -21.83 -11.54 13.03
N HIS A 288 -21.20 -10.60 12.34
CA HIS A 288 -20.25 -9.65 12.91
C HIS A 288 -20.81 -8.23 13.11
N ARG A 289 -22.13 -8.02 13.01
CA ARG A 289 -22.79 -6.70 13.11
C ARG A 289 -22.45 -5.90 14.36
N ALA A 290 -22.12 -6.59 15.47
CA ALA A 290 -21.78 -5.95 16.73
C ALA A 290 -20.47 -5.14 16.65
N LEU A 291 -19.56 -5.48 15.73
CA LEU A 291 -18.29 -4.76 15.53
C LEU A 291 -18.53 -3.31 15.11
N ALA A 292 -19.55 -3.04 14.30
CA ALA A 292 -19.88 -1.69 13.86
C ALA A 292 -20.40 -0.77 14.99
N ARG A 293 -20.58 -1.30 16.21
CA ARG A 293 -20.97 -0.55 17.42
C ARG A 293 -19.84 -0.36 18.42
N ARG A 294 -18.64 -0.85 18.10
CA ARG A 294 -17.46 -0.63 18.95
C ARG A 294 -17.08 0.85 18.98
N PRO A 295 -16.43 1.37 20.04
CA PRO A 295 -16.09 2.78 20.18
C PRO A 295 -15.21 3.33 19.05
N TRP A 296 -14.34 2.49 18.50
CA TRP A 296 -13.42 2.83 17.42
C TRP A 296 -14.05 2.67 16.02
N ALA A 297 -15.24 2.07 15.89
CA ALA A 297 -15.89 1.88 14.60
C ALA A 297 -16.53 3.20 14.10
N LYS A 298 -16.45 3.44 12.78
CA LYS A 298 -17.02 4.64 12.17
C LYS A 298 -18.54 4.58 12.18
N ARG A 299 -19.20 5.68 12.61
CA ARG A 299 -20.67 5.80 12.60
C ARG A 299 -21.29 5.49 11.22
N ALA A 300 -20.59 5.87 10.15
CA ALA A 300 -21.05 5.59 8.79
C ALA A 300 -21.14 4.08 8.50
N ASP A 301 -20.21 3.28 9.01
CA ASP A 301 -20.21 1.84 8.77
C ASP A 301 -21.31 1.15 9.57
N ARG A 302 -21.62 1.64 10.78
CA ARG A 302 -22.80 1.19 11.53
C ARG A 302 -24.09 1.39 10.72
N ILE A 303 -24.27 2.58 10.10
CA ILE A 303 -25.45 2.87 9.28
C ILE A 303 -25.50 1.93 8.07
N LYS A 304 -24.37 1.68 7.40
CA LYS A 304 -24.30 0.73 6.28
C LYS A 304 -24.69 -0.69 6.70
N VAL A 305 -24.20 -1.16 7.84
CA VAL A 305 -24.56 -2.47 8.40
C VAL A 305 -26.05 -2.55 8.69
N GLU A 306 -26.60 -1.58 9.42
CA GLU A 306 -28.02 -1.58 9.80
C GLU A 306 -28.93 -1.52 8.55
N THR A 307 -28.59 -0.75 7.54
CA THR A 307 -29.37 -0.68 6.30
C THR A 307 -29.27 -1.94 5.46
N LEU A 308 -28.10 -2.61 5.43
CA LEU A 308 -27.94 -3.89 4.73
C LEU A 308 -28.79 -5.00 5.39
N LEU A 309 -28.90 -5.01 6.72
CA LEU A 309 -29.73 -5.96 7.45
C LEU A 309 -31.24 -5.80 7.19
N ILE A 310 -31.67 -4.61 6.73
CA ILE A 310 -33.06 -4.39 6.29
C ILE A 310 -33.22 -4.88 4.85
N ASN A 311 -32.49 -4.33 3.91
CA ASN A 311 -32.41 -4.82 2.52
C ASN A 311 -31.27 -4.17 1.72
N LYS A 312 -30.81 -4.85 0.65
CA LYS A 312 -29.70 -4.41 -0.21
C LYS A 312 -29.97 -3.09 -0.94
N ARG A 313 -31.23 -2.78 -1.30
CA ARG A 313 -31.55 -1.51 -2.01
C ARG A 313 -31.39 -0.32 -1.09
N LEU A 314 -31.83 -0.44 0.17
CA LEU A 314 -31.64 0.61 1.17
C LEU A 314 -30.14 0.83 1.46
N PHE A 315 -29.38 -0.25 1.65
CA PHE A 315 -27.93 -0.19 1.81
C PHE A 315 -27.27 0.56 0.64
N TYR A 316 -27.63 0.20 -0.59
CA TYR A 316 -27.07 0.79 -1.81
C TYR A 316 -27.33 2.30 -1.88
N ALA A 317 -28.58 2.73 -1.62
CA ALA A 317 -28.96 4.13 -1.62
C ALA A 317 -28.20 4.96 -0.56
N VAL A 318 -28.08 4.41 0.66
CA VAL A 318 -27.40 5.10 1.77
C VAL A 318 -25.90 5.17 1.54
N TYR A 319 -25.30 4.12 0.98
CA TYR A 319 -23.86 4.11 0.66
C TYR A 319 -23.53 5.19 -0.40
N GLY A 320 -24.32 5.29 -1.47
CA GLY A 320 -24.14 6.28 -2.53
C GLY A 320 -24.28 7.74 -2.06
N LEU A 321 -25.21 8.00 -1.11
CA LEU A 321 -25.33 9.33 -0.48
C LEU A 321 -24.08 9.72 0.33
N GLY A 322 -23.44 8.74 0.98
CA GLY A 322 -22.18 8.95 1.71
C GLY A 322 -21.02 9.30 0.78
N GLU A 323 -20.89 8.61 -0.35
CA GLU A 323 -19.87 8.88 -1.36
C GLU A 323 -20.07 10.27 -2.01
N TRP A 324 -21.31 10.63 -2.31
CA TRP A 324 -21.63 11.96 -2.87
C TRP A 324 -21.20 13.09 -1.92
N LYS A 325 -21.47 12.97 -0.62
CA LYS A 325 -21.03 13.96 0.37
C LYS A 325 -19.52 14.09 0.44
N ASN A 326 -18.80 12.98 0.46
CA ASN A 326 -17.34 13.00 0.55
C ASN A 326 -16.70 13.68 -0.67
N LYS A 327 -17.19 13.41 -1.89
CA LYS A 327 -16.68 14.07 -3.11
C LYS A 327 -16.84 15.60 -3.06
N HIS A 328 -17.96 16.12 -2.55
CA HIS A 328 -18.24 17.55 -2.50
C HIS A 328 -17.68 18.26 -1.26
N THR A 329 -17.11 17.53 -0.31
CA THR A 329 -16.44 18.13 0.87
C THR A 329 -14.94 18.31 0.63
N VAL A 330 -14.35 17.54 -0.29
CA VAL A 330 -12.92 17.64 -0.67
C VAL A 330 -12.68 18.80 -1.68
N GLU A 331 -13.75 19.30 -2.36
CA GLU A 331 -13.68 20.42 -3.30
C GLU A 331 -13.87 21.80 -2.63
N LYS A 332 -13.95 21.87 -1.32
CA LYS A 332 -13.97 23.10 -0.52
C LYS A 332 -12.74 23.21 0.37
#